data_618f2ffc04601c11a65aa7ee1cd29f12
#
_entry.id   618f2ffc04601c11a65aa7ee1cd29f12
#
_cell.length_a   1.000
_cell.length_b   1.000
_cell.length_c   1.000
_cell.angle_alpha   90.00
_cell.angle_beta   90.00
_cell.angle_gamma   90.00
#
_symmetry.space_group_name_H-M   'P 1'
#
loop_
_entity.id
_entity.type
_entity.pdbx_description
1 polymer ?
#
loop_
_entity_poly.entity_id
_entity_poly.type
_entity_poly.pdbx_seq_one_letter_code
_entity_poly.pdbx_strand_id
1 'polypeptide(L)'
;MFWELFVENIKIISTNEKDTNIKDFLLQHGLTATLIKKVKYGGVSINGTTVTMRAVVSPGDEVLIILPDDVSEGIPSIDMPLDIVYEDEYMIAVNKPQNMPTHPSKGNSLPTLANGIMAYFNGNHTFRSINRLDRDTSGIVLMAKDAFSAAALSSSMKRGEFRKKYIAKVAGIFKNKHGVIDAPIRRESEGEMKRIVAPDGKNAVTEYTVIRDDGQNSLVEILLHTGRTHQIRVHFAYIGHPLVGDFLYGERIENKCYNLHCFELSLPHPKTKERITIKAKCEFDL
;
A
#
# COMPACT_ATOMS: atom_id res chain seq x y z
N MET A 1 35.64 2.03 -12.48
CA MET A 1 34.22 1.99 -12.89
C MET A 1 33.46 2.65 -11.74
N PHE A 2 33.17 3.95 -11.86
CA PHE A 2 32.51 4.74 -10.81
C PHE A 2 31.03 4.33 -10.79
N TRP A 3 30.56 3.88 -9.64
CA TRP A 3 29.15 3.69 -9.36
C TRP A 3 28.52 5.09 -9.30
N GLU A 4 27.72 5.46 -10.29
CA GLU A 4 26.82 6.59 -10.15
C GLU A 4 25.77 6.16 -9.11
N LEU A 5 25.91 6.69 -7.90
CA LEU A 5 24.87 6.65 -6.89
C LEU A 5 23.66 7.39 -7.46
N PHE A 6 22.56 6.69 -7.68
CA PHE A 6 21.27 7.29 -8.03
C PHE A 6 20.77 8.09 -6.84
N VAL A 7 21.17 9.35 -6.77
CA VAL A 7 20.67 10.30 -5.78
C VAL A 7 19.38 10.88 -6.33
N GLU A 8 18.25 10.66 -5.65
CA GLU A 8 16.97 11.28 -6.03
C GLU A 8 17.08 12.81 -5.85
N ASN A 9 17.13 13.55 -6.94
CA ASN A 9 17.18 15.00 -6.97
C ASN A 9 15.79 15.57 -7.30
N ILE A 10 15.21 16.34 -6.38
CA ILE A 10 13.96 17.04 -6.62
C ILE A 10 14.25 18.52 -6.75
N LYS A 11 13.96 19.08 -7.92
CA LYS A 11 14.08 20.50 -8.20
C LYS A 11 12.71 21.16 -8.18
N ILE A 12 12.54 22.22 -7.38
CA ILE A 12 11.30 22.99 -7.26
C ILE A 12 11.65 24.46 -7.42
N ILE A 13 10.94 25.13 -8.33
CA ILE A 13 10.99 26.59 -8.44
C ILE A 13 9.88 27.17 -7.57
N SER A 14 10.22 28.08 -6.66
CA SER A 14 9.25 28.72 -5.78
C SER A 14 8.29 29.59 -6.57
N THR A 15 7.01 29.25 -6.53
CA THR A 15 5.88 30.04 -7.06
C THR A 15 5.15 30.79 -5.95
N ASN A 16 5.69 30.80 -4.73
CA ASN A 16 5.10 31.53 -3.62
C ASN A 16 5.11 33.03 -3.89
N GLU A 17 4.09 33.75 -3.44
CA GLU A 17 4.01 35.20 -3.56
C GLU A 17 4.84 35.95 -2.48
N LYS A 18 5.23 35.24 -1.42
CA LYS A 18 5.94 35.77 -0.25
C LYS A 18 7.03 34.81 0.21
N ASP A 19 8.00 35.37 0.90
CA ASP A 19 9.02 34.62 1.61
C ASP A 19 8.42 33.55 2.53
N THR A 20 8.95 32.34 2.46
CA THR A 20 8.45 31.19 3.23
C THR A 20 9.62 30.47 3.89
N ASN A 21 9.48 30.05 5.13
CA ASN A 21 10.49 29.20 5.76
C ASN A 21 10.67 27.91 4.97
N ILE A 22 11.92 27.46 4.76
CA ILE A 22 12.25 26.28 3.95
C ILE A 22 11.51 25.02 4.44
N LYS A 23 11.34 24.84 5.75
CA LYS A 23 10.62 23.68 6.29
C LYS A 23 9.15 23.68 5.88
N ASP A 24 8.50 24.86 5.93
CA ASP A 24 7.10 25.01 5.54
C ASP A 24 6.95 24.87 4.02
N PHE A 25 7.89 25.41 3.26
CA PHE A 25 7.98 25.22 1.82
C PHE A 25 8.06 23.73 1.45
N LEU A 26 8.95 22.96 2.09
CA LEU A 26 9.09 21.52 1.85
C LEU A 26 7.81 20.75 2.21
N LEU A 27 7.13 21.09 3.31
CA LEU A 27 5.84 20.48 3.71
C LEU A 27 4.73 20.79 2.69
N GLN A 28 4.65 22.04 2.19
CA GLN A 28 3.68 22.45 1.16
C GLN A 28 3.87 21.68 -0.14
N HIS A 29 5.13 21.34 -0.48
CA HIS A 29 5.49 20.55 -1.66
C HIS A 29 5.49 19.04 -1.43
N GLY A 30 4.91 18.57 -0.33
CA GLY A 30 4.60 17.17 -0.10
C GLY A 30 5.69 16.36 0.60
N LEU A 31 6.76 16.97 1.07
CA LEU A 31 7.73 16.27 1.90
C LEU A 31 7.15 16.00 3.28
N THR A 32 7.32 14.79 3.77
CA THR A 32 6.92 14.43 5.13
C THR A 32 7.95 14.90 6.16
N ALA A 33 7.54 15.05 7.41
CA ALA A 33 8.46 15.37 8.50
C ALA A 33 9.64 14.37 8.60
N THR A 34 9.41 13.12 8.22
CA THR A 34 10.45 12.08 8.17
C THR A 34 11.48 12.36 7.05
N LEU A 35 11.02 12.72 5.85
CA LEU A 35 11.92 13.09 4.75
C LEU A 35 12.69 14.37 5.06
N ILE A 36 12.04 15.39 5.64
CA ILE A 36 12.70 16.64 6.08
C ILE A 36 13.83 16.35 7.08
N LYS A 37 13.62 15.39 8.00
CA LYS A 37 14.71 14.97 8.91
C LYS A 37 15.89 14.35 8.18
N LYS A 38 15.66 13.59 7.11
CA LYS A 38 16.73 12.96 6.32
C LYS A 38 17.56 13.99 5.54
N VAL A 39 16.91 15.02 4.97
CA VAL A 39 17.58 16.06 4.18
C VAL A 39 18.11 17.23 5.01
N LYS A 40 17.87 17.24 6.31
CA LYS A 40 18.20 18.34 7.23
C LYS A 40 19.68 18.76 7.20
N TYR A 41 20.58 17.82 6.96
CA TYR A 41 22.02 18.06 7.00
C TYR A 41 22.59 17.92 5.59
N GLY A 42 22.60 19.01 4.82
CA GLY A 42 23.24 19.08 3.51
C GLY A 42 22.40 18.61 2.32
N GLY A 43 21.19 18.07 2.54
CA GLY A 43 20.31 17.60 1.47
C GLY A 43 19.38 18.66 0.87
N VAL A 44 19.54 19.95 1.19
CA VAL A 44 18.74 21.04 0.60
C VAL A 44 19.63 22.19 0.23
N SER A 45 19.45 22.72 -1.00
CA SER A 45 20.09 23.96 -1.45
C SER A 45 19.05 24.92 -2.05
N ILE A 46 19.35 26.21 -1.97
CA ILE A 46 18.60 27.30 -2.61
C ILE A 46 19.56 27.98 -3.57
N ASN A 47 19.19 28.07 -4.85
CA ASN A 47 20.01 28.68 -5.91
C ASN A 47 21.46 28.12 -5.93
N GLY A 48 21.60 26.80 -5.75
CA GLY A 48 22.90 26.10 -5.70
C GLY A 48 23.66 26.21 -4.38
N THR A 49 23.18 26.96 -3.39
CA THR A 49 23.83 27.11 -2.08
C THR A 49 23.15 26.21 -1.06
N THR A 50 23.91 25.31 -0.42
CA THR A 50 23.41 24.44 0.65
C THR A 50 22.93 25.27 1.85
N VAL A 51 21.73 24.97 2.33
CA VAL A 51 21.08 25.74 3.39
C VAL A 51 20.67 24.88 4.58
N THR A 52 20.41 25.54 5.71
CA THR A 52 19.83 24.89 6.90
C THR A 52 18.31 25.00 6.89
N MET A 53 17.63 24.22 7.75
CA MET A 53 16.15 24.27 7.89
C MET A 53 15.63 25.61 8.46
N ARG A 54 16.48 26.59 8.71
CA ARG A 54 16.13 27.97 9.10
C ARG A 54 16.11 28.94 7.96
N ALA A 55 16.57 28.52 6.77
CA ALA A 55 16.61 29.37 5.59
C ALA A 55 15.19 29.81 5.17
N VAL A 56 15.17 30.89 4.40
CA VAL A 56 13.96 31.44 3.80
C VAL A 56 14.05 31.23 2.30
N VAL A 57 12.93 30.82 1.71
CA VAL A 57 12.75 30.67 0.26
C VAL A 57 11.96 31.86 -0.22
N SER A 58 12.53 32.62 -1.16
CA SER A 58 11.87 33.77 -1.78
C SER A 58 11.15 33.37 -3.08
N PRO A 59 10.24 34.24 -3.58
CA PRO A 59 9.63 34.03 -4.90
C PRO A 59 10.68 33.90 -6.00
N GLY A 60 10.56 32.86 -6.83
CA GLY A 60 11.48 32.56 -7.92
C GLY A 60 12.72 31.76 -7.54
N ASP A 61 12.99 31.53 -6.26
CA ASP A 61 14.11 30.68 -5.84
C ASP A 61 14.01 29.25 -6.36
N GLU A 62 15.15 28.72 -6.77
CA GLU A 62 15.32 27.31 -7.11
C GLU A 62 15.71 26.52 -5.88
N VAL A 63 14.84 25.62 -5.42
CA VAL A 63 15.11 24.71 -4.30
C VAL A 63 15.45 23.34 -4.85
N LEU A 64 16.67 22.86 -4.59
CA LEU A 64 17.10 21.50 -4.90
C LEU A 64 17.11 20.68 -3.62
N ILE A 65 16.46 19.52 -3.67
CA ILE A 65 16.38 18.56 -2.57
C ILE A 65 17.06 17.27 -3.01
N ILE A 66 18.06 16.86 -2.27
CA ILE A 66 18.81 15.61 -2.49
C ILE A 66 18.39 14.62 -1.42
N LEU A 67 17.67 13.60 -1.82
CA LEU A 67 17.28 12.51 -0.92
C LEU A 67 18.40 11.47 -0.87
N PRO A 68 18.82 11.04 0.34
CA PRO A 68 19.81 9.97 0.44
C PRO A 68 19.22 8.66 -0.09
N ASP A 69 20.03 7.92 -0.84
CA ASP A 69 19.69 6.56 -1.27
C ASP A 69 19.56 5.66 -0.05
N ASP A 70 18.36 5.19 0.17
CA ASP A 70 18.09 4.11 1.11
C ASP A 70 17.94 2.80 0.32
N VAL A 71 18.93 1.97 0.26
CA VAL A 71 18.76 0.58 -0.20
C VAL A 71 18.16 -0.22 0.95
N SER A 72 17.15 -1.05 0.67
CA SER A 72 16.60 -1.95 1.69
C SER A 72 17.62 -3.03 2.04
N GLU A 73 18.43 -2.77 3.06
CA GLU A 73 19.34 -3.78 3.59
C GLU A 73 18.56 -5.00 4.09
N GLY A 74 19.04 -6.20 3.76
CA GLY A 74 18.51 -7.46 4.29
C GLY A 74 17.32 -8.05 3.54
N ILE A 75 16.90 -7.51 2.38
CA ILE A 75 15.96 -8.17 1.48
C ILE A 75 16.74 -8.75 0.29
N PRO A 76 17.02 -10.06 0.26
CA PRO A 76 17.74 -10.67 -0.84
C PRO A 76 16.93 -10.62 -2.14
N SER A 77 17.61 -10.42 -3.25
CA SER A 77 17.00 -10.53 -4.59
C SER A 77 16.75 -11.99 -4.92
N ILE A 78 15.52 -12.32 -5.29
CA ILE A 78 15.13 -13.66 -5.74
C ILE A 78 14.39 -13.49 -7.05
N ASP A 79 14.94 -14.03 -8.12
CA ASP A 79 14.31 -13.99 -9.44
C ASP A 79 13.03 -14.83 -9.45
N MET A 80 11.93 -14.19 -9.85
CA MET A 80 10.63 -14.81 -9.94
C MET A 80 9.74 -14.03 -10.92
N PRO A 81 8.76 -14.67 -11.56
CA PRO A 81 7.81 -13.97 -12.43
C PRO A 81 6.96 -12.98 -11.62
N LEU A 82 6.86 -11.76 -12.13
CA LEU A 82 5.99 -10.70 -11.59
C LEU A 82 4.92 -10.34 -12.60
N ASP A 83 3.66 -10.42 -12.23
CA ASP A 83 2.53 -9.92 -13.02
C ASP A 83 2.37 -8.41 -12.77
N ILE A 84 3.12 -7.60 -13.54
CA ILE A 84 3.10 -6.13 -13.44
C ILE A 84 1.86 -5.62 -14.18
N VAL A 85 0.92 -5.04 -13.44
CA VAL A 85 -0.35 -4.52 -13.98
C VAL A 85 -0.34 -3.01 -14.23
N TYR A 86 0.65 -2.31 -13.70
CA TYR A 86 0.90 -0.90 -13.96
C TYR A 86 2.35 -0.55 -13.60
N GLU A 87 2.96 0.28 -14.43
CA GLU A 87 4.29 0.83 -14.14
C GLU A 87 4.48 2.18 -14.84
N ASP A 88 5.06 3.14 -14.11
CA ASP A 88 5.56 4.41 -14.65
C ASP A 88 6.88 4.81 -13.96
N GLU A 89 7.28 6.08 -14.09
CA GLU A 89 8.49 6.62 -13.46
C GLU A 89 8.39 6.62 -11.91
N TYR A 90 7.19 6.74 -11.34
CA TYR A 90 6.95 7.02 -9.91
C TYR A 90 6.50 5.82 -9.10
N MET A 91 5.86 4.86 -9.73
CA MET A 91 5.29 3.72 -9.02
C MET A 91 5.16 2.47 -9.90
N ILE A 92 5.05 1.32 -9.25
CA ILE A 92 4.79 0.02 -9.87
C ILE A 92 3.70 -0.70 -9.08
N ALA A 93 2.79 -1.36 -9.78
CA ALA A 93 1.74 -2.18 -9.20
C ALA A 93 1.83 -3.60 -9.74
N VAL A 94 1.82 -4.56 -8.82
CA VAL A 94 1.93 -5.99 -9.15
C VAL A 94 0.68 -6.72 -8.68
N ASN A 95 0.14 -7.59 -9.53
CA ASN A 95 -0.87 -8.56 -9.15
C ASN A 95 -0.22 -9.70 -8.37
N LYS A 96 -0.21 -9.59 -7.05
CA LYS A 96 0.41 -10.58 -6.17
C LYS A 96 -0.40 -11.89 -6.18
N PRO A 97 0.20 -13.05 -6.41
CA PRO A 97 -0.50 -14.32 -6.30
C PRO A 97 -0.85 -14.66 -4.84
N GLN A 98 -1.71 -15.65 -4.64
CA GLN A 98 -1.93 -16.27 -3.34
C GLN A 98 -0.66 -16.99 -2.84
N ASN A 99 -0.63 -17.35 -1.56
CA ASN A 99 0.49 -18.03 -0.90
C ASN A 99 1.84 -17.31 -1.00
N MET A 100 1.85 -16.00 -1.26
CA MET A 100 3.04 -15.15 -1.30
C MET A 100 2.91 -14.01 -0.29
N PRO A 101 3.78 -13.92 0.73
CA PRO A 101 3.81 -12.76 1.61
C PRO A 101 4.25 -11.50 0.86
N THR A 102 3.74 -10.34 1.26
CA THR A 102 4.18 -9.06 0.68
C THR A 102 5.62 -8.72 1.11
N HIS A 103 5.95 -8.99 2.37
CA HIS A 103 7.21 -8.64 3.03
C HIS A 103 7.83 -9.82 3.76
N PRO A 104 9.16 -9.89 3.88
CA PRO A 104 9.81 -10.82 4.80
C PRO A 104 9.33 -10.60 6.24
N SER A 105 9.14 -11.67 6.99
CA SER A 105 8.79 -11.64 8.42
C SER A 105 9.54 -12.73 9.18
N LYS A 106 9.76 -12.52 10.48
CA LYS A 106 10.41 -13.54 11.33
C LYS A 106 9.67 -14.87 11.23
N GLY A 107 10.43 -15.95 10.96
CA GLY A 107 9.90 -17.31 10.85
C GLY A 107 9.20 -17.66 9.53
N ASN A 108 9.24 -16.79 8.52
CA ASN A 108 8.75 -17.09 7.17
C ASN A 108 9.93 -17.34 6.23
N SER A 109 10.05 -18.57 5.72
CA SER A 109 11.08 -19.01 4.77
C SER A 109 10.65 -18.91 3.31
N LEU A 110 9.42 -18.53 3.02
CA LEU A 110 8.91 -18.41 1.65
C LEU A 110 9.45 -17.14 0.99
N PRO A 111 9.73 -17.17 -0.34
CA PRO A 111 9.95 -15.96 -1.11
C PRO A 111 8.78 -15.00 -0.97
N THR A 112 9.08 -13.73 -0.90
CA THR A 112 8.07 -12.65 -0.76
C THR A 112 8.03 -11.79 -2.01
N LEU A 113 6.95 -11.02 -2.20
CA LEU A 113 6.88 -10.05 -3.28
C LEU A 113 8.06 -9.07 -3.24
N ALA A 114 8.51 -8.69 -2.04
CA ALA A 114 9.67 -7.81 -1.87
C ALA A 114 10.95 -8.42 -2.47
N ASN A 115 11.18 -9.73 -2.36
CA ASN A 115 12.33 -10.41 -2.96
C ASN A 115 12.30 -10.32 -4.50
N GLY A 116 11.14 -10.54 -5.11
CA GLY A 116 10.96 -10.42 -6.57
C GLY A 116 11.16 -8.98 -7.07
N ILE A 117 10.64 -7.99 -6.34
CA ILE A 117 10.84 -6.58 -6.68
C ILE A 117 12.31 -6.17 -6.55
N MET A 118 13.02 -6.67 -5.54
CA MET A 118 14.47 -6.43 -5.44
C MET A 118 15.22 -7.03 -6.64
N ALA A 119 14.84 -8.21 -7.11
CA ALA A 119 15.43 -8.80 -8.33
C ALA A 119 15.09 -7.97 -9.58
N TYR A 120 13.84 -7.55 -9.74
CA TYR A 120 13.40 -6.71 -10.85
C TYR A 120 14.19 -5.41 -10.98
N PHE A 121 14.56 -4.78 -9.86
CA PHE A 121 15.41 -3.58 -9.80
C PHE A 121 16.90 -3.89 -9.55
N ASN A 122 17.38 -5.09 -9.90
CA ASN A 122 18.79 -5.51 -9.78
C ASN A 122 19.42 -5.30 -8.39
N GLY A 123 18.64 -5.42 -7.33
CA GLY A 123 19.09 -5.28 -5.94
C GLY A 123 19.36 -3.84 -5.46
N ASN A 124 19.31 -2.86 -6.34
CA ASN A 124 19.65 -1.46 -6.07
C ASN A 124 18.39 -0.60 -5.83
N HIS A 125 17.48 -1.07 -4.98
CA HIS A 125 16.24 -0.37 -4.74
C HIS A 125 15.80 -0.46 -3.29
N THR A 126 14.97 0.48 -2.85
CA THR A 126 14.28 0.38 -1.57
C THR A 126 12.87 -0.14 -1.80
N PHE A 127 12.49 -1.21 -1.13
CA PHE A 127 11.13 -1.72 -1.19
C PHE A 127 10.16 -0.81 -0.42
N ARG A 128 9.42 0.05 -1.13
CA ARG A 128 8.50 1.04 -0.57
C ARG A 128 7.05 0.66 -0.89
N SER A 129 6.52 -0.38 -0.25
CA SER A 129 5.11 -0.75 -0.45
C SER A 129 4.16 0.27 0.17
N ILE A 130 3.15 0.68 -0.58
CA ILE A 130 2.12 1.64 -0.17
C ILE A 130 0.97 0.92 0.53
N ASN A 131 0.55 -0.22 0.01
CA ASN A 131 -0.38 -1.13 0.67
C ASN A 131 0.25 -2.51 0.83
N ARG A 132 -0.40 -3.33 1.61
CA ARG A 132 -0.03 -4.73 1.80
C ARG A 132 -1.26 -5.62 1.68
N LEU A 133 -1.05 -6.83 1.23
CA LEU A 133 -2.01 -7.90 1.25
C LEU A 133 -1.49 -9.02 2.17
N ASP A 134 -2.40 -9.76 2.76
CA ASP A 134 -2.06 -10.96 3.52
C ASP A 134 -1.44 -12.01 2.58
N ARG A 135 -0.74 -13.02 3.13
CA ARG A 135 -0.07 -14.06 2.34
C ARG A 135 -1.00 -14.68 1.30
N ASP A 136 -2.19 -15.08 1.74
CA ASP A 136 -3.17 -15.83 0.93
C ASP A 136 -4.19 -14.93 0.21
N THR A 137 -4.11 -13.61 0.38
CA THR A 137 -4.86 -12.62 -0.41
C THR A 137 -4.09 -12.30 -1.67
N SER A 138 -4.73 -12.45 -2.84
CA SER A 138 -4.16 -12.04 -4.13
C SER A 138 -4.57 -10.63 -4.53
N GLY A 139 -3.95 -10.11 -5.61
CA GLY A 139 -4.32 -8.84 -6.22
C GLY A 139 -3.30 -7.72 -6.05
N ILE A 140 -3.74 -6.49 -6.23
CA ILE A 140 -2.88 -5.33 -6.42
C ILE A 140 -2.11 -4.96 -5.16
N VAL A 141 -0.78 -5.01 -5.27
CA VAL A 141 0.16 -4.37 -4.34
C VAL A 141 0.86 -3.24 -5.08
N LEU A 142 0.75 -2.03 -4.54
CA LEU A 142 1.35 -0.82 -5.08
C LEU A 142 2.64 -0.49 -4.33
N MET A 143 3.69 -0.18 -5.06
CA MET A 143 4.97 0.27 -4.54
C MET A 143 5.37 1.59 -5.19
N ALA A 144 6.00 2.46 -4.42
CA ALA A 144 6.63 3.67 -4.93
C ALA A 144 8.06 3.38 -5.35
N LYS A 145 8.49 3.95 -6.48
CA LYS A 145 9.86 3.80 -6.97
C LYS A 145 10.85 4.73 -6.27
N ASP A 146 10.36 5.82 -5.70
CA ASP A 146 11.16 6.83 -5.01
C ASP A 146 10.55 7.21 -3.65
N ALA A 147 11.33 7.89 -2.81
CA ALA A 147 10.90 8.26 -1.46
C ALA A 147 9.85 9.39 -1.47
N PHE A 148 9.88 10.30 -2.45
CA PHE A 148 8.90 11.37 -2.59
C PHE A 148 7.54 10.81 -3.00
N SER A 149 7.51 9.94 -4.01
CA SER A 149 6.31 9.23 -4.44
C SER A 149 5.71 8.40 -3.30
N ALA A 150 6.56 7.73 -2.50
CA ALA A 150 6.14 7.01 -1.32
C ALA A 150 5.47 7.91 -0.27
N ALA A 151 6.04 9.09 -0.03
CA ALA A 151 5.48 10.08 0.90
C ALA A 151 4.13 10.62 0.39
N ALA A 152 4.05 11.00 -0.88
CA ALA A 152 2.83 11.50 -1.51
C ALA A 152 1.69 10.47 -1.47
N LEU A 153 1.96 9.24 -1.90
CA LEU A 153 1.00 8.14 -1.91
C LEU A 153 0.55 7.77 -0.48
N SER A 154 1.49 7.68 0.47
CA SER A 154 1.15 7.41 1.88
C SER A 154 0.29 8.51 2.50
N SER A 155 0.54 9.77 2.16
CA SER A 155 -0.26 10.91 2.58
C SER A 155 -1.68 10.85 2.01
N SER A 156 -1.81 10.62 0.70
CA SER A 156 -3.11 10.43 0.03
C SER A 156 -3.90 9.26 0.62
N MET A 157 -3.23 8.15 0.93
CA MET A 157 -3.89 7.01 1.57
C MET A 157 -4.40 7.36 2.98
N LYS A 158 -3.63 8.14 3.77
CA LYS A 158 -4.06 8.62 5.10
C LYS A 158 -5.25 9.57 5.04
N ARG A 159 -5.37 10.38 3.97
CA ARG A 159 -6.52 11.26 3.73
C ARG A 159 -7.77 10.50 3.21
N GLY A 160 -7.68 9.17 3.00
CA GLY A 160 -8.79 8.37 2.51
C GLY A 160 -9.07 8.53 1.00
N GLU A 161 -8.09 9.02 0.24
CA GLU A 161 -8.24 9.25 -1.21
C GLU A 161 -8.09 7.97 -2.04
N PHE A 162 -7.67 6.88 -1.41
CA PHE A 162 -7.58 5.55 -2.02
C PHE A 162 -8.92 4.83 -1.97
N ARG A 163 -9.35 4.29 -3.10
CA ARG A 163 -10.47 3.34 -3.17
C ARG A 163 -9.92 1.96 -3.49
N LYS A 164 -10.21 1.00 -2.64
CA LYS A 164 -9.76 -0.40 -2.77
C LYS A 164 -10.97 -1.29 -2.90
N LYS A 165 -11.11 -1.94 -4.05
CA LYS A 165 -12.16 -2.91 -4.28
C LYS A 165 -11.60 -4.32 -4.31
N TYR A 166 -12.33 -5.20 -3.66
CA TYR A 166 -12.01 -6.62 -3.59
C TYR A 166 -13.16 -7.44 -4.13
N ILE A 167 -12.84 -8.65 -4.54
CA ILE A 167 -13.82 -9.68 -4.80
C ILE A 167 -13.52 -10.86 -3.88
N ALA A 168 -14.58 -11.46 -3.29
CA ALA A 168 -14.44 -12.59 -2.40
C ALA A 168 -15.56 -13.60 -2.60
N LYS A 169 -15.26 -14.89 -2.40
CA LYS A 169 -16.26 -15.95 -2.24
C LYS A 169 -16.46 -16.20 -0.75
N VAL A 170 -17.68 -16.06 -0.29
CA VAL A 170 -18.06 -16.19 1.12
C VAL A 170 -19.12 -17.28 1.30
N ALA A 171 -19.12 -17.94 2.44
CA ALA A 171 -20.07 -19.01 2.75
C ALA A 171 -21.47 -18.46 2.98
N GLY A 172 -22.47 -19.17 2.48
CA GLY A 172 -23.89 -18.88 2.67
C GLY A 172 -24.46 -17.87 1.68
N ILE A 173 -25.77 -17.70 1.75
CA ILE A 173 -26.58 -16.85 0.89
C ILE A 173 -27.08 -15.65 1.67
N PHE A 174 -26.93 -14.47 1.11
CA PHE A 174 -27.35 -13.22 1.75
C PHE A 174 -28.83 -12.92 1.48
N LYS A 175 -29.56 -12.52 2.53
CA LYS A 175 -30.90 -11.98 2.39
C LYS A 175 -30.89 -10.61 1.69
N ASN A 176 -29.96 -9.77 2.09
CA ASN A 176 -29.78 -8.43 1.52
C ASN A 176 -28.57 -8.43 0.59
N LYS A 177 -28.78 -7.98 -0.64
CA LYS A 177 -27.70 -7.96 -1.65
C LYS A 177 -26.68 -6.83 -1.45
N HIS A 178 -26.90 -5.93 -0.51
CA HIS A 178 -25.99 -4.85 -0.14
C HIS A 178 -25.96 -4.65 1.37
N GLY A 179 -24.80 -4.28 1.91
CA GLY A 179 -24.66 -3.99 3.33
C GLY A 179 -23.35 -3.28 3.68
N VAL A 180 -23.34 -2.69 4.89
CA VAL A 180 -22.16 -2.07 5.50
C VAL A 180 -21.92 -2.73 6.84
N ILE A 181 -20.69 -3.19 7.05
CA ILE A 181 -20.23 -3.74 8.33
C ILE A 181 -19.36 -2.65 8.97
N ASP A 182 -19.91 -1.97 9.97
CA ASP A 182 -19.22 -0.98 10.78
C ASP A 182 -18.98 -1.57 12.16
N ALA A 183 -17.81 -2.20 12.35
CA ALA A 183 -17.50 -2.95 13.55
C ALA A 183 -16.01 -2.85 13.88
N PRO A 184 -15.64 -2.29 15.07
CA PRO A 184 -14.24 -2.09 15.43
C PRO A 184 -13.47 -3.41 15.58
N ILE A 185 -12.20 -3.42 15.15
CA ILE A 185 -11.36 -4.61 15.15
C ILE A 185 -10.13 -4.42 16.04
N ARG A 186 -9.86 -5.43 16.88
CA ARG A 186 -8.59 -5.53 17.62
C ARG A 186 -7.95 -6.91 17.47
N ARG A 187 -6.77 -7.06 18.02
CA ARG A 187 -6.12 -8.37 18.19
C ARG A 187 -6.87 -9.17 19.27
N GLU A 188 -7.03 -10.47 19.08
CA GLU A 188 -7.73 -11.31 20.05
C GLU A 188 -6.97 -11.35 21.37
N SER A 189 -5.67 -11.65 21.32
CA SER A 189 -4.74 -11.54 22.44
C SER A 189 -3.36 -11.08 21.97
N GLU A 190 -2.51 -10.64 22.90
CA GLU A 190 -1.16 -10.19 22.59
C GLU A 190 -0.33 -11.39 22.05
N GLY A 191 0.41 -11.15 20.95
CA GLY A 191 1.19 -12.19 20.26
C GLY A 191 0.43 -12.98 19.20
N GLU A 192 -0.90 -13.05 19.24
CA GLU A 192 -1.69 -13.81 18.27
C GLU A 192 -1.91 -13.08 16.94
N MET A 193 -2.00 -13.87 15.86
CA MET A 193 -2.32 -13.34 14.54
C MET A 193 -3.80 -13.00 14.38
N LYS A 194 -4.68 -13.71 15.10
CA LYS A 194 -6.13 -13.60 14.98
C LYS A 194 -6.64 -12.23 15.42
N ARG A 195 -7.67 -11.74 14.74
CA ARG A 195 -8.37 -10.49 15.02
C ARG A 195 -9.82 -10.80 15.36
N ILE A 196 -10.43 -9.93 16.16
CA ILE A 196 -11.85 -10.05 16.54
C ILE A 196 -12.53 -8.70 16.44
N VAL A 197 -13.83 -8.71 16.24
CA VAL A 197 -14.67 -7.53 16.45
C VAL A 197 -14.83 -7.34 17.96
N ALA A 198 -14.51 -6.13 18.42
CA ALA A 198 -14.65 -5.76 19.83
C ALA A 198 -14.82 -4.24 19.99
N PRO A 199 -15.61 -3.74 20.98
CA PRO A 199 -15.90 -2.31 21.13
C PRO A 199 -14.66 -1.44 21.37
N ASP A 200 -13.62 -2.00 21.97
CA ASP A 200 -12.33 -1.36 22.24
C ASP A 200 -11.35 -1.44 21.05
N GLY A 201 -11.82 -1.95 19.90
CA GLY A 201 -11.04 -2.08 18.68
C GLY A 201 -10.84 -0.77 17.92
N LYS A 202 -10.00 -0.81 16.89
CA LYS A 202 -9.83 0.30 15.94
C LYS A 202 -11.00 0.32 14.96
N ASN A 203 -11.55 1.50 14.69
CA ASN A 203 -12.62 1.69 13.71
C ASN A 203 -12.31 0.98 12.39
N ALA A 204 -13.29 0.21 11.90
CA ALA A 204 -13.19 -0.57 10.68
C ALA A 204 -14.55 -0.61 9.98
N VAL A 205 -14.58 -0.20 8.69
CA VAL A 205 -15.79 -0.11 7.89
C VAL A 205 -15.57 -0.81 6.55
N THR A 206 -16.46 -1.79 6.26
CA THR A 206 -16.46 -2.62 5.05
C THR A 206 -17.84 -2.56 4.41
N GLU A 207 -17.93 -2.07 3.19
CA GLU A 207 -19.15 -2.09 2.38
C GLU A 207 -19.08 -3.25 1.40
N TYR A 208 -20.22 -3.94 1.15
CA TYR A 208 -20.27 -5.04 0.21
C TYR A 208 -21.52 -5.04 -0.64
N THR A 209 -21.41 -5.62 -1.83
CA THR A 209 -22.52 -5.90 -2.73
C THR A 209 -22.40 -7.34 -3.22
N VAL A 210 -23.46 -8.12 -3.07
CA VAL A 210 -23.54 -9.51 -3.58
C VAL A 210 -23.75 -9.45 -5.09
N ILE A 211 -22.82 -10.02 -5.85
CA ILE A 211 -22.88 -10.08 -7.31
C ILE A 211 -23.74 -11.25 -7.76
N ARG A 212 -23.51 -12.43 -7.21
CA ARG A 212 -24.25 -13.68 -7.49
C ARG A 212 -24.04 -14.69 -6.35
N ASP A 213 -24.82 -15.74 -6.39
CA ASP A 213 -24.62 -16.93 -5.53
C ASP A 213 -24.75 -18.22 -6.36
N ASP A 214 -24.22 -19.33 -5.80
CA ASP A 214 -24.26 -20.66 -6.40
C ASP A 214 -25.20 -21.62 -5.65
N GLY A 215 -26.08 -21.08 -4.78
CA GLY A 215 -26.97 -21.85 -3.90
C GLY A 215 -26.34 -22.28 -2.57
N GLN A 216 -25.03 -22.19 -2.43
CA GLN A 216 -24.28 -22.52 -1.21
C GLN A 216 -23.39 -21.35 -0.75
N ASN A 217 -22.77 -20.66 -1.66
CA ASN A 217 -21.83 -19.56 -1.41
C ASN A 217 -22.25 -18.32 -2.20
N SER A 218 -21.81 -17.16 -1.76
CA SER A 218 -22.02 -15.90 -2.46
C SER A 218 -20.69 -15.31 -2.94
N LEU A 219 -20.72 -14.74 -4.15
CA LEU A 219 -19.66 -13.89 -4.67
C LEU A 219 -19.98 -12.43 -4.34
N VAL A 220 -19.06 -11.74 -3.68
CA VAL A 220 -19.27 -10.38 -3.20
C VAL A 220 -18.19 -9.43 -3.71
N GLU A 221 -18.60 -8.25 -4.21
CA GLU A 221 -17.73 -7.09 -4.37
C GLU A 221 -17.67 -6.34 -3.04
N ILE A 222 -16.48 -5.89 -2.66
CA ILE A 222 -16.21 -5.27 -1.37
C ILE A 222 -15.48 -3.95 -1.59
N LEU A 223 -15.98 -2.87 -1.00
CA LEU A 223 -15.31 -1.58 -0.91
C LEU A 223 -14.80 -1.38 0.53
N LEU A 224 -13.49 -1.20 0.67
CA LEU A 224 -12.88 -0.90 1.97
C LEU A 224 -12.78 0.61 2.21
N HIS A 225 -13.46 1.10 3.25
CA HIS A 225 -13.31 2.48 3.76
C HIS A 225 -12.14 2.60 4.74
N THR A 226 -11.74 1.51 5.38
CA THR A 226 -10.58 1.40 6.28
C THR A 226 -9.71 0.20 5.90
N GLY A 227 -8.50 0.08 6.45
CA GLY A 227 -7.57 -1.02 6.13
C GLY A 227 -6.94 -1.62 7.38
N ARG A 228 -7.70 -2.38 8.16
CA ARG A 228 -7.17 -3.12 9.32
C ARG A 228 -6.69 -4.51 8.90
N THR A 229 -5.74 -5.06 9.65
CA THR A 229 -5.27 -6.44 9.43
C THR A 229 -6.45 -7.41 9.47
N HIS A 230 -6.55 -8.28 8.48
CA HIS A 230 -7.62 -9.28 8.31
C HIS A 230 -9.04 -8.68 8.25
N GLN A 231 -9.23 -7.39 7.98
CA GLN A 231 -10.51 -6.71 8.15
C GLN A 231 -11.66 -7.42 7.43
N ILE A 232 -11.53 -7.70 6.13
CA ILE A 232 -12.58 -8.38 5.34
C ILE A 232 -12.89 -9.75 5.97
N ARG A 233 -11.87 -10.52 6.28
CA ARG A 233 -11.99 -11.87 6.85
C ARG A 233 -12.75 -11.87 8.19
N VAL A 234 -12.38 -10.95 9.09
CA VAL A 234 -13.03 -10.79 10.41
C VAL A 234 -14.47 -10.32 10.26
N HIS A 235 -14.71 -9.31 9.42
CA HIS A 235 -16.04 -8.73 9.24
C HIS A 235 -17.03 -9.73 8.66
N PHE A 236 -16.64 -10.48 7.64
CA PHE A 236 -17.51 -11.48 7.03
C PHE A 236 -17.77 -12.67 7.98
N ALA A 237 -16.76 -13.10 8.74
CA ALA A 237 -16.96 -14.10 9.79
C ALA A 237 -17.91 -13.60 10.91
N TYR A 238 -17.76 -12.33 11.31
CA TYR A 238 -18.61 -11.70 12.33
C TYR A 238 -20.09 -11.68 11.95
N ILE A 239 -20.40 -11.47 10.67
CA ILE A 239 -21.80 -11.50 10.17
C ILE A 239 -22.28 -12.90 9.77
N GLY A 240 -21.51 -13.97 10.06
CA GLY A 240 -21.87 -15.36 9.79
C GLY A 240 -21.61 -15.85 8.36
N HIS A 241 -20.87 -15.10 7.56
CA HIS A 241 -20.52 -15.42 6.18
C HIS A 241 -19.00 -15.46 5.97
N PRO A 242 -18.22 -16.34 6.65
CA PRO A 242 -16.77 -16.36 6.50
C PRO A 242 -16.34 -16.62 5.05
N LEU A 243 -15.12 -16.19 4.70
CA LEU A 243 -14.55 -16.48 3.40
C LEU A 243 -14.39 -17.99 3.22
N VAL A 244 -14.74 -18.47 2.03
CA VAL A 244 -14.58 -19.90 1.69
C VAL A 244 -13.09 -20.26 1.70
N GLY A 245 -12.73 -21.27 2.50
CA GLY A 245 -11.35 -21.74 2.67
C GLY A 245 -10.52 -20.94 3.70
N ASP A 246 -11.13 -20.04 4.46
CA ASP A 246 -10.41 -19.30 5.49
C ASP A 246 -10.16 -20.16 6.74
N PHE A 247 -8.95 -20.69 6.86
CA PHE A 247 -8.54 -21.58 7.94
C PHE A 247 -8.55 -20.92 9.34
N LEU A 248 -8.58 -19.58 9.42
CA LEU A 248 -8.49 -18.85 10.69
C LEU A 248 -9.86 -18.36 11.19
N TYR A 249 -10.78 -18.05 10.27
CA TYR A 249 -12.08 -17.44 10.57
C TYR A 249 -13.28 -18.25 10.07
N GLY A 250 -13.05 -19.26 9.26
CA GLY A 250 -14.08 -20.11 8.66
C GLY A 250 -13.70 -21.57 8.65
N GLU A 251 -14.14 -22.28 7.65
CA GLU A 251 -13.84 -23.70 7.46
C GLU A 251 -12.57 -23.85 6.60
N ARG A 252 -11.61 -24.63 7.10
CA ARG A 252 -10.40 -24.95 6.38
C ARG A 252 -10.70 -25.92 5.24
N ILE A 253 -10.33 -25.56 4.03
CA ILE A 253 -10.28 -26.47 2.88
C ILE A 253 -8.83 -26.88 2.65
N GLU A 254 -8.58 -28.17 2.64
CA GLU A 254 -7.22 -28.69 2.47
C GLU A 254 -6.60 -28.28 1.14
N ASN A 255 -5.33 -27.84 1.17
CA ASN A 255 -4.57 -27.36 0.01
C ASN A 255 -5.18 -26.17 -0.75
N LYS A 256 -6.08 -25.39 -0.14
CA LYS A 256 -6.64 -24.18 -0.74
C LYS A 256 -6.42 -22.96 0.15
N CYS A 257 -6.17 -21.82 -0.49
CA CYS A 257 -6.25 -20.52 0.12
C CYS A 257 -7.70 -20.02 0.11
N TYR A 258 -8.02 -19.06 0.96
CA TYR A 258 -9.34 -18.41 0.90
C TYR A 258 -9.44 -17.51 -0.33
N ASN A 259 -10.64 -17.37 -0.87
CA ASN A 259 -10.91 -16.61 -2.08
C ASN A 259 -11.12 -15.13 -1.74
N LEU A 260 -10.04 -14.36 -1.81
CA LEU A 260 -10.03 -12.90 -1.65
C LEU A 260 -9.00 -12.27 -2.59
N HIS A 261 -9.44 -11.33 -3.42
CA HIS A 261 -8.62 -10.69 -4.43
C HIS A 261 -8.86 -9.18 -4.49
N CYS A 262 -7.79 -8.39 -4.41
CA CYS A 262 -7.82 -6.95 -4.64
C CYS A 262 -7.76 -6.67 -6.14
N PHE A 263 -8.92 -6.52 -6.79
CA PHE A 263 -8.98 -6.39 -8.25
C PHE A 263 -8.92 -4.96 -8.77
N GLU A 264 -9.19 -3.96 -7.92
CA GLU A 264 -9.17 -2.56 -8.33
C GLU A 264 -8.61 -1.66 -7.24
N LEU A 265 -7.70 -0.78 -7.64
CA LEU A 265 -7.12 0.25 -6.81
C LEU A 265 -7.23 1.60 -7.53
N SER A 266 -7.96 2.56 -6.96
CA SER A 266 -8.08 3.91 -7.51
C SER A 266 -7.49 4.93 -6.54
N LEU A 267 -6.62 5.81 -7.05
CA LEU A 267 -5.79 6.71 -6.25
C LEU A 267 -5.39 7.95 -7.06
N PRO A 268 -5.02 9.08 -6.42
CA PRO A 268 -4.38 10.18 -7.13
C PRO A 268 -2.92 9.81 -7.45
N HIS A 269 -2.50 10.07 -8.67
CA HIS A 269 -1.13 9.88 -9.11
C HIS A 269 -0.16 10.78 -8.29
N PRO A 270 1.00 10.29 -7.83
CA PRO A 270 1.87 11.03 -6.92
C PRO A 270 2.39 12.33 -7.51
N LYS A 271 2.62 12.40 -8.82
CA LYS A 271 3.12 13.58 -9.53
C LYS A 271 1.99 14.46 -10.07
N THR A 272 1.14 13.94 -10.94
CA THR A 272 0.13 14.74 -11.66
C THR A 272 -1.11 15.07 -10.82
N LYS A 273 -1.34 14.32 -9.74
CA LYS A 273 -2.54 14.37 -8.88
C LYS A 273 -3.83 13.91 -9.58
N GLU A 274 -3.79 13.57 -10.85
CA GLU A 274 -4.90 12.99 -11.57
C GLU A 274 -5.28 11.63 -10.97
N ARG A 275 -6.57 11.33 -10.97
CA ARG A 275 -7.04 10.04 -10.46
C ARG A 275 -6.81 8.96 -11.50
N ILE A 276 -6.06 7.94 -11.10
CA ILE A 276 -5.84 6.73 -11.89
C ILE A 276 -6.56 5.54 -11.27
N THR A 277 -6.89 4.55 -12.10
CA THR A 277 -7.49 3.29 -11.67
C THR A 277 -6.72 2.13 -12.26
N ILE A 278 -6.14 1.31 -11.39
CA ILE A 278 -5.37 0.12 -11.74
C ILE A 278 -6.26 -1.09 -11.50
N LYS A 279 -6.28 -2.04 -12.44
CA LYS A 279 -7.06 -3.27 -12.34
C LYS A 279 -6.17 -4.50 -12.50
N ALA A 280 -6.47 -5.54 -11.74
CA ALA A 280 -5.82 -6.84 -11.84
C ALA A 280 -6.87 -7.93 -12.09
N LYS A 281 -6.52 -8.90 -12.93
CA LYS A 281 -7.38 -10.06 -13.21
C LYS A 281 -7.39 -10.97 -11.99
N CYS A 282 -8.57 -11.43 -11.62
CA CYS A 282 -8.74 -12.45 -10.58
C CYS A 282 -8.44 -13.83 -11.15
N GLU A 283 -7.66 -14.62 -10.43
CA GLU A 283 -7.22 -15.96 -10.88
C GLU A 283 -8.08 -17.11 -10.32
N PHE A 284 -8.94 -16.87 -9.32
CA PHE A 284 -9.85 -17.90 -8.84
C PHE A 284 -11.20 -17.86 -9.56
N ASP A 285 -11.83 -19.02 -9.70
CA ASP A 285 -13.15 -19.15 -10.32
C ASP A 285 -14.20 -18.36 -9.53
N LEU A 286 -14.80 -17.43 -10.23
CA LEU A 286 -15.82 -16.53 -9.71
C LEU A 286 -17.21 -17.17 -9.76
#